data_c668cf3d10d6628f4830b4bdae8b72df
#
_entry.id   c668cf3d10d6628f4830b4bdae8b72df
#
_cell.length_a   1.000
_cell.length_b   1.000
_cell.length_c   1.000
_cell.angle_alpha   90.00
_cell.angle_beta   90.00
_cell.angle_gamma   90.00
#
_symmetry.space_group_name_H-M   'P 1'
#
loop_
_entity.id
_entity.type
_entity.pdbx_description
1 polymer ?
#
loop_
_entity_poly.entity_id
_entity_poly.type
_entity_poly.pdbx_seq_one_letter_code
_entity_poly.pdbx_strand_id
1 'polypeptide(L)'
;LSKLYDFGVVSTHLALKPIEETGGIPQFDTIMINGKPVLGTIWSFPDIMKILYELSEKKKDSIVIWLLDDAHLLGPIHMGLLYELFTERSLRGYQIPQNCAMVMAGNTSSKSGAKSMFSAIINRCVMMPVFTDFNGWKTNFALKENIHPGVISFLGNAQYQKFFHEDEQIDVAWGSPRSWTRFANEIKSREDAHKKIISTDICLYLGTGYVGKEGASEFTTYYKIYSEFDI
;
A
#
# COMPACT_ATOMS: atom_id res chain seq x y z
N LEU A 1 1.61 12.20 5.20
CA LEU A 1 2.85 12.37 6.01
C LEU A 1 3.74 13.47 5.41
N SER A 2 4.04 13.47 4.10
CA SER A 2 4.89 14.50 3.47
C SER A 2 4.38 15.93 3.64
N LYS A 3 3.07 16.14 3.79
CA LYS A 3 2.47 17.45 4.05
C LYS A 3 2.58 17.92 5.51
N LEU A 4 2.83 16.97 6.45
CA LEU A 4 2.95 17.28 7.88
C LEU A 4 4.40 17.49 8.32
N TYR A 5 5.32 16.85 7.62
CA TYR A 5 6.73 16.79 8.00
C TYR A 5 7.56 16.97 6.73
N ASP A 6 7.90 17.91 6.21
CA ASP A 6 8.74 18.19 5.02
C ASP A 6 9.66 17.04 4.49
N PHE A 7 9.13 15.82 4.38
CA PHE A 7 9.85 14.67 3.81
C PHE A 7 9.76 14.66 2.29
N GLY A 8 10.79 14.12 1.64
CA GLY A 8 10.68 13.56 0.31
C GLY A 8 10.07 12.14 0.38
N VAL A 9 9.12 11.80 -0.48
CA VAL A 9 8.58 10.43 -0.57
C VAL A 9 8.55 9.98 -2.02
N VAL A 10 9.14 8.81 -2.27
CA VAL A 10 9.05 8.10 -3.55
C VAL A 10 8.45 6.73 -3.28
N SER A 11 7.39 6.36 -3.99
CA SER A 11 6.81 5.02 -3.91
C SER A 11 7.10 4.25 -5.18
N THR A 12 7.49 2.99 -5.03
CA THR A 12 7.78 2.08 -6.13
C THR A 12 7.08 0.75 -5.90
N HIS A 13 6.24 0.34 -6.84
CA HIS A 13 5.63 -0.98 -6.87
C HIS A 13 6.53 -1.92 -7.66
N LEU A 14 7.51 -2.52 -7.02
CA LEU A 14 8.52 -3.37 -7.68
C LEU A 14 7.91 -4.57 -8.40
N ALA A 15 6.85 -5.15 -7.85
CA ALA A 15 6.18 -6.32 -8.43
C ALA A 15 5.52 -6.02 -9.79
N LEU A 16 5.20 -4.76 -10.07
CA LEU A 16 4.59 -4.33 -11.33
C LEU A 16 5.62 -3.87 -12.37
N LYS A 17 6.90 -3.82 -12.00
CA LYS A 17 7.96 -3.33 -12.88
C LYS A 17 8.85 -4.47 -13.32
N PRO A 18 9.25 -4.50 -14.60
CA PRO A 18 10.31 -5.40 -15.04
C PRO A 18 11.62 -5.06 -14.30
N ILE A 19 12.46 -6.07 -14.15
CA ILE A 19 13.69 -5.93 -13.35
C ILE A 19 14.65 -4.89 -13.94
N GLU A 20 14.61 -4.71 -15.24
CA GLU A 20 15.43 -3.74 -15.98
C GLU A 20 15.08 -2.29 -15.62
N GLU A 21 13.80 -1.98 -15.37
CA GLU A 21 13.39 -0.66 -14.92
C GLU A 21 13.87 -0.36 -13.50
N THR A 22 13.97 -1.39 -12.66
CA THR A 22 14.37 -1.23 -11.27
C THR A 22 15.89 -1.31 -11.13
N GLY A 23 16.52 -2.29 -11.76
CA GLY A 23 17.94 -2.62 -11.58
C GLY A 23 18.85 -2.09 -12.69
N GLY A 24 18.32 -1.46 -13.74
CA GLY A 24 19.08 -1.07 -14.91
C GLY A 24 19.30 -2.22 -15.90
N ILE A 25 19.87 -1.89 -17.03
CA ILE A 25 20.18 -2.83 -18.12
C ILE A 25 21.67 -3.13 -18.12
N PRO A 26 22.09 -4.41 -18.23
CA PRO A 26 23.49 -4.75 -18.38
C PRO A 26 24.02 -4.24 -19.74
N GLN A 27 25.15 -3.59 -19.70
CA GLN A 27 25.85 -3.06 -20.88
C GLN A 27 27.27 -3.59 -20.91
N PHE A 28 27.82 -3.79 -22.08
CA PHE A 28 29.21 -4.13 -22.25
C PHE A 28 30.03 -2.84 -22.39
N ASP A 29 31.11 -2.76 -21.62
CA ASP A 29 32.04 -1.64 -21.70
C ASP A 29 33.48 -2.13 -21.46
N THR A 30 34.44 -1.37 -21.93
CA THR A 30 35.85 -1.65 -21.71
C THR A 30 36.27 -1.07 -20.37
N ILE A 31 36.53 -1.97 -19.41
CA ILE A 31 37.06 -1.60 -18.08
C ILE A 31 38.56 -1.83 -18.03
N MET A 32 39.27 -1.04 -17.22
CA MET A 32 40.72 -1.18 -17.03
C MET A 32 41.02 -2.02 -15.79
N ILE A 33 41.63 -3.19 -15.98
CA ILE A 33 42.07 -4.04 -14.89
C ILE A 33 43.61 -4.15 -14.96
N ASN A 34 44.28 -3.64 -13.93
CA ASN A 34 45.74 -3.60 -13.86
C ASN A 34 46.41 -2.98 -15.08
N GLY A 35 45.80 -1.89 -15.59
CA GLY A 35 46.29 -1.18 -16.78
C GLY A 35 46.02 -1.86 -18.12
N LYS A 36 45.26 -2.97 -18.15
CA LYS A 36 44.84 -3.67 -19.37
C LYS A 36 43.38 -3.49 -19.63
N PRO A 37 43.00 -3.20 -20.88
CA PRO A 37 41.56 -3.12 -21.25
C PRO A 37 40.95 -4.53 -21.25
N VAL A 38 39.83 -4.68 -20.56
CA VAL A 38 39.03 -5.93 -20.49
C VAL A 38 37.59 -5.59 -20.79
N LEU A 39 36.95 -6.39 -21.63
CA LEU A 39 35.51 -6.27 -21.84
C LEU A 39 34.79 -6.75 -20.59
N GLY A 40 34.06 -5.85 -19.95
CA GLY A 40 33.29 -6.13 -18.74
C GLY A 40 31.82 -5.81 -18.91
N THR A 41 31.02 -6.23 -17.93
CA THR A 41 29.62 -5.85 -17.84
C THR A 41 29.46 -4.76 -16.80
N ILE A 42 28.86 -3.64 -17.21
CA ILE A 42 28.40 -2.57 -16.31
C ILE A 42 26.88 -2.51 -16.36
N TRP A 43 26.28 -1.94 -15.33
CA TRP A 43 24.83 -1.72 -15.32
C TRP A 43 24.53 -0.27 -15.66
N SER A 44 23.51 -0.02 -16.49
CA SER A 44 23.00 1.34 -16.68
C SER A 44 22.51 1.90 -15.34
N PHE A 45 22.63 3.22 -15.19
CA PHE A 45 22.15 3.88 -13.98
C PHE A 45 20.62 3.74 -13.88
N PRO A 46 20.07 3.11 -12.82
CA PRO A 46 18.62 2.88 -12.72
C PRO A 46 17.85 4.21 -12.58
N ASP A 47 16.70 4.33 -13.26
CA ASP A 47 15.88 5.55 -13.20
C ASP A 47 15.44 5.91 -11.79
N ILE A 48 15.12 4.92 -10.96
CA ILE A 48 14.77 5.15 -9.56
C ILE A 48 15.91 5.82 -8.78
N MET A 49 17.15 5.45 -9.06
CA MET A 49 18.31 6.06 -8.41
C MET A 49 18.43 7.53 -8.79
N LYS A 50 18.18 7.90 -10.06
CA LYS A 50 18.15 9.30 -10.48
C LYS A 50 17.14 10.10 -9.67
N ILE A 51 15.92 9.57 -9.52
CA ILE A 51 14.86 10.23 -8.73
C ILE A 51 15.29 10.40 -7.27
N LEU A 52 15.89 9.36 -6.68
CA LEU A 52 16.36 9.41 -5.29
C LEU A 52 17.47 10.43 -5.08
N TYR A 53 18.43 10.50 -6.00
CA TYR A 53 19.50 11.49 -5.94
C TYR A 53 18.98 12.92 -6.10
N GLU A 54 18.13 13.19 -7.10
CA GLU A 54 17.53 14.49 -7.29
C GLU A 54 16.71 14.96 -6.09
N LEU A 55 15.93 14.03 -5.49
CA LEU A 55 15.12 14.34 -4.33
C LEU A 55 15.97 14.53 -3.07
N SER A 56 17.01 13.72 -2.90
CA SER A 56 17.99 13.84 -1.82
C SER A 56 18.68 15.21 -1.84
N GLU A 57 19.10 15.68 -3.03
CA GLU A 57 19.70 17.00 -3.19
C GLU A 57 18.73 18.15 -2.88
N LYS A 58 17.45 18.01 -3.27
CA LYS A 58 16.40 18.99 -2.95
C LYS A 58 16.03 19.03 -1.47
N LYS A 59 16.26 17.93 -0.75
CA LYS A 59 15.88 17.72 0.65
C LYS A 59 17.12 17.42 1.51
N LYS A 60 18.20 18.19 1.37
CA LYS A 60 19.48 17.95 2.05
C LYS A 60 19.37 17.89 3.57
N ASP A 61 18.52 18.72 4.15
CA ASP A 61 18.30 18.85 5.60
C ASP A 61 17.14 18.00 6.11
N SER A 62 16.61 17.11 5.27
CA SER A 62 15.44 16.28 5.58
C SER A 62 15.63 14.85 5.11
N ILE A 63 14.70 13.98 5.48
CA ILE A 63 14.71 12.56 5.12
C ILE A 63 13.95 12.36 3.81
N VAL A 64 14.50 11.54 2.92
CA VAL A 64 13.80 10.96 1.77
C VAL A 64 13.35 9.55 2.14
N ILE A 65 12.08 9.25 1.96
CA ILE A 65 11.55 7.90 2.17
C ILE A 65 11.35 7.24 0.81
N TRP A 66 12.03 6.13 0.60
CA TRP A 66 11.75 5.24 -0.52
C TRP A 66 10.85 4.11 -0.06
N LEU A 67 9.57 4.16 -0.44
CA LEU A 67 8.57 3.14 -0.13
C LEU A 67 8.55 2.07 -1.24
N LEU A 68 8.88 0.85 -0.86
CA LEU A 68 8.80 -0.36 -1.68
C LEU A 68 7.47 -1.04 -1.35
N ASP A 69 6.46 -0.74 -2.14
CA ASP A 69 5.10 -1.22 -1.89
C ASP A 69 4.88 -2.61 -2.51
N ASP A 70 3.94 -3.37 -1.92
CA ASP A 70 3.61 -4.74 -2.32
C ASP A 70 4.81 -5.69 -2.37
N ALA A 71 5.78 -5.50 -1.47
CA ALA A 71 7.01 -6.29 -1.45
C ALA A 71 6.80 -7.81 -1.29
N HIS A 72 5.64 -8.23 -0.76
CA HIS A 72 5.26 -9.64 -0.62
C HIS A 72 4.97 -10.35 -1.95
N LEU A 73 4.71 -9.59 -3.03
CA LEU A 73 4.44 -10.13 -4.38
C LEU A 73 5.71 -10.36 -5.21
N LEU A 74 6.89 -10.03 -4.67
CA LEU A 74 8.13 -10.07 -5.41
C LEU A 74 8.60 -11.49 -5.72
N GLY A 75 8.99 -11.71 -6.97
CA GLY A 75 9.60 -12.95 -7.41
C GLY A 75 11.08 -13.07 -7.01
N PRO A 76 11.69 -14.28 -7.22
CA PRO A 76 13.08 -14.57 -6.83
C PRO A 76 14.11 -13.58 -7.38
N ILE A 77 13.91 -13.08 -8.58
CA ILE A 77 14.84 -12.15 -9.23
C ILE A 77 14.91 -10.81 -8.50
N HIS A 78 13.76 -10.27 -8.11
CA HIS A 78 13.69 -9.02 -7.32
C HIS A 78 14.24 -9.20 -5.92
N MET A 79 14.20 -10.42 -5.36
CA MET A 79 14.74 -10.70 -4.03
C MET A 79 16.24 -10.47 -3.95
N GLY A 80 16.98 -10.76 -5.04
CA GLY A 80 18.41 -10.45 -5.11
C GLY A 80 18.70 -8.96 -5.01
N LEU A 81 17.89 -8.12 -5.69
CA LEU A 81 18.01 -6.67 -5.58
C LEU A 81 17.68 -6.16 -4.19
N LEU A 82 16.61 -6.68 -3.57
CA LEU A 82 16.27 -6.31 -2.19
C LEU A 82 17.37 -6.70 -1.19
N TYR A 83 17.99 -7.85 -1.40
CA TYR A 83 19.10 -8.27 -0.55
C TYR A 83 20.27 -7.28 -0.64
N GLU A 84 20.68 -6.87 -1.84
CA GLU A 84 21.70 -5.85 -2.06
C GLU A 84 21.30 -4.53 -1.39
N LEU A 85 20.06 -4.05 -1.63
CA LEU A 85 19.54 -2.82 -1.06
C LEU A 85 19.62 -2.80 0.47
N PHE A 86 19.16 -3.85 1.14
CA PHE A 86 19.06 -3.88 2.60
C PHE A 86 20.35 -4.35 3.30
N THR A 87 21.30 -4.94 2.57
CA THR A 87 22.61 -5.35 3.12
C THR A 87 23.66 -4.30 2.87
N GLU A 88 23.75 -3.78 1.66
CA GLU A 88 24.83 -2.93 1.20
C GLU A 88 24.42 -1.47 0.99
N ARG A 89 23.12 -1.17 1.10
CA ARG A 89 22.54 0.13 0.76
C ARG A 89 22.94 0.57 -0.65
N SER A 90 23.00 -0.36 -1.57
CA SER A 90 23.33 -0.14 -2.98
C SER A 90 22.33 -0.82 -3.90
N LEU A 91 22.28 -0.37 -5.12
CA LEU A 91 21.52 -0.96 -6.21
C LEU A 91 22.42 -1.06 -7.43
N ARG A 92 22.80 -2.28 -7.81
CA ARG A 92 23.77 -2.53 -8.90
C ARG A 92 25.10 -1.77 -8.74
N GLY A 93 25.58 -1.65 -7.50
CA GLY A 93 26.81 -0.93 -7.15
C GLY A 93 26.63 0.58 -6.96
N TYR A 94 25.44 1.14 -7.26
CA TYR A 94 25.14 2.54 -7.00
C TYR A 94 24.63 2.73 -5.57
N GLN A 95 25.30 3.56 -4.78
CA GLN A 95 24.97 3.77 -3.36
C GLN A 95 23.66 4.53 -3.19
N ILE A 96 22.82 4.11 -2.27
CA ILE A 96 21.61 4.84 -1.87
C ILE A 96 22.02 6.13 -1.13
N PRO A 97 21.44 7.30 -1.42
CA PRO A 97 21.74 8.55 -0.70
C PRO A 97 21.62 8.38 0.81
N GLN A 98 22.52 9.02 1.57
CA GLN A 98 22.62 8.84 3.03
C GLN A 98 21.34 9.26 3.76
N ASN A 99 20.67 10.31 3.31
CA ASN A 99 19.40 10.79 3.87
C ASN A 99 18.18 10.03 3.36
N CYS A 100 18.36 8.95 2.58
CA CYS A 100 17.27 8.11 2.12
C CYS A 100 17.03 6.93 3.08
N ALA A 101 15.82 6.85 3.64
CA ALA A 101 15.33 5.72 4.40
C ALA A 101 14.51 4.80 3.49
N MET A 102 14.76 3.50 3.53
CA MET A 102 14.00 2.50 2.77
C MET A 102 12.95 1.87 3.66
N VAL A 103 11.71 1.84 3.18
CA VAL A 103 10.55 1.26 3.88
C VAL A 103 9.91 0.26 2.95
N MET A 104 9.69 -0.96 3.42
CA MET A 104 8.89 -1.96 2.70
C MET A 104 7.49 -2.05 3.29
N ALA A 105 6.49 -2.12 2.44
CA ALA A 105 5.13 -2.46 2.82
C ALA A 105 4.68 -3.76 2.11
N GLY A 106 3.88 -4.54 2.80
CA GLY A 106 3.37 -5.78 2.23
C GLY A 106 2.51 -6.57 3.21
N ASN A 107 1.75 -7.52 2.70
CA ASN A 107 0.92 -8.39 3.52
C ASN A 107 1.77 -9.49 4.17
N THR A 108 1.32 -9.98 5.32
CA THR A 108 2.00 -11.08 6.03
C THR A 108 1.80 -12.41 5.30
N SER A 109 2.81 -13.26 5.35
CA SER A 109 2.91 -14.51 4.59
C SER A 109 1.84 -15.57 4.90
N SER A 110 1.17 -15.50 6.04
CA SER A 110 0.14 -16.47 6.42
C SER A 110 -1.08 -16.48 5.48
N LYS A 111 -1.28 -15.42 4.70
CA LYS A 111 -2.45 -15.24 3.84
C LYS A 111 -2.15 -15.18 2.34
N SER A 112 -0.93 -14.85 1.94
CA SER A 112 -0.58 -14.57 0.54
C SER A 112 0.26 -15.64 -0.15
N GLY A 113 0.53 -16.79 0.49
CA GLY A 113 1.44 -17.80 -0.08
C GLY A 113 2.90 -17.32 -0.24
N ALA A 114 3.25 -16.22 0.41
CA ALA A 114 4.59 -15.65 0.35
C ALA A 114 5.61 -16.63 0.93
N LYS A 115 6.55 -17.03 0.11
CA LYS A 115 7.57 -18.01 0.45
C LYS A 115 8.58 -17.46 1.48
N SER A 116 9.21 -18.36 2.21
CA SER A 116 10.22 -18.14 3.27
C SER A 116 11.47 -17.31 2.87
N MET A 117 11.54 -16.83 1.63
CA MET A 117 12.68 -16.05 1.13
C MET A 117 12.87 -14.68 1.81
N PHE A 118 11.83 -14.17 2.45
CA PHE A 118 11.91 -12.91 3.19
C PHE A 118 12.72 -12.99 4.50
N SER A 119 13.00 -14.18 5.03
CA SER A 119 13.68 -14.31 6.33
C SER A 119 15.03 -13.58 6.40
N ALA A 120 15.81 -13.66 5.33
CA ALA A 120 17.10 -12.99 5.26
C ALA A 120 16.99 -11.46 5.26
N ILE A 121 15.94 -10.91 4.64
CA ILE A 121 15.67 -9.47 4.62
C ILE A 121 15.03 -9.03 5.93
N ILE A 122 14.08 -9.80 6.46
CA ILE A 122 13.41 -9.54 7.74
C ILE A 122 14.43 -9.32 8.86
N ASN A 123 15.47 -10.15 8.93
CA ASN A 123 16.53 -10.02 9.94
C ASN A 123 17.38 -8.74 9.80
N ARG A 124 17.21 -7.99 8.71
CA ARG A 124 17.92 -6.72 8.46
C ARG A 124 17.00 -5.50 8.58
N CYS A 125 15.74 -5.72 8.91
CA CYS A 125 14.72 -4.68 8.99
C CYS A 125 14.09 -4.63 10.38
N VAL A 126 13.54 -3.50 10.73
CA VAL A 126 12.62 -3.37 11.86
C VAL A 126 11.23 -3.69 11.35
N MET A 127 10.64 -4.78 11.87
CA MET A 127 9.28 -5.17 11.51
C MET A 127 8.26 -4.43 12.37
N MET A 128 7.36 -3.73 11.72
CA MET A 128 6.27 -3.00 12.37
C MET A 128 4.93 -3.57 11.89
N PRO A 129 4.27 -4.44 12.68
CA PRO A 129 2.95 -4.92 12.33
C PRO A 129 1.94 -3.78 12.41
N VAL A 130 1.11 -3.65 11.36
CA VAL A 130 0.01 -2.69 11.30
C VAL A 130 -1.29 -3.47 11.40
N PHE A 131 -2.13 -3.11 12.35
CA PHE A 131 -3.43 -3.75 12.58
C PHE A 131 -4.56 -2.80 12.22
N THR A 132 -5.68 -3.37 11.79
CA THR A 132 -6.91 -2.61 11.59
C THR A 132 -7.42 -2.10 12.93
N ASP A 133 -7.61 -0.80 13.01
CA ASP A 133 -8.23 -0.12 14.15
C ASP A 133 -9.38 0.76 13.68
N PHE A 134 -10.60 0.40 14.08
CA PHE A 134 -11.78 1.16 13.71
C PHE A 134 -11.74 2.60 14.27
N ASN A 135 -11.31 2.79 15.52
CA ASN A 135 -11.27 4.11 16.12
C ASN A 135 -10.24 5.01 15.44
N GLY A 136 -9.07 4.47 15.13
CA GLY A 136 -8.05 5.16 14.34
C GLY A 136 -8.55 5.51 12.94
N TRP A 137 -9.19 4.58 12.23
CA TRP A 137 -9.81 4.82 10.93
C TRP A 137 -10.90 5.90 11.01
N LYS A 138 -11.81 5.81 11.99
CA LYS A 138 -12.88 6.78 12.20
C LYS A 138 -12.33 8.18 12.42
N THR A 139 -11.42 8.35 13.39
CA THR A 139 -10.96 9.66 13.86
C THR A 139 -9.97 10.32 12.90
N ASN A 140 -9.02 9.53 12.37
CA ASN A 140 -7.92 10.06 11.56
C ASN A 140 -8.25 10.15 10.07
N PHE A 141 -9.26 9.42 9.62
CA PHE A 141 -9.60 9.33 8.20
C PHE A 141 -11.10 9.60 7.95
N ALA A 142 -12.01 8.73 8.42
CA ALA A 142 -13.40 8.73 7.98
C ALA A 142 -14.13 10.06 8.23
N LEU A 143 -13.93 10.66 9.40
CA LEU A 143 -14.53 11.96 9.73
C LEU A 143 -13.91 13.10 8.91
N LYS A 144 -12.61 13.05 8.63
CA LYS A 144 -11.90 14.08 7.86
C LYS A 144 -12.24 14.05 6.38
N GLU A 145 -12.40 12.84 5.83
CA GLU A 145 -12.75 12.61 4.43
C GLU A 145 -14.28 12.62 4.20
N ASN A 146 -15.05 12.98 5.24
CA ASN A 146 -16.50 13.07 5.14
C ASN A 146 -17.15 11.80 4.58
N ILE A 147 -16.70 10.63 5.08
CA ILE A 147 -17.27 9.32 4.75
C ILE A 147 -18.74 9.27 5.22
N HIS A 148 -19.58 8.52 4.50
CA HIS A 148 -21.02 8.44 4.76
C HIS A 148 -21.31 8.12 6.23
N PRO A 149 -22.05 9.00 6.96
CA PRO A 149 -22.22 8.89 8.41
C PRO A 149 -22.95 7.62 8.84
N GLY A 150 -23.87 7.10 8.04
CA GLY A 150 -24.56 5.83 8.29
C GLY A 150 -23.57 4.63 8.35
N VAL A 151 -22.52 4.63 7.52
CA VAL A 151 -21.49 3.58 7.57
C VAL A 151 -20.63 3.74 8.83
N ILE A 152 -20.24 4.97 9.18
CA ILE A 152 -19.47 5.21 10.40
C ILE A 152 -20.27 4.80 11.64
N SER A 153 -21.57 5.12 11.68
CA SER A 153 -22.45 4.78 12.77
C SER A 153 -22.69 3.27 12.90
N PHE A 154 -22.90 2.58 11.76
CA PHE A 154 -23.03 1.13 11.72
C PHE A 154 -21.80 0.44 12.31
N LEU A 155 -20.62 0.74 11.78
CA LEU A 155 -19.36 0.15 12.25
C LEU A 155 -18.97 0.58 13.67
N GLY A 156 -19.49 1.72 14.13
CA GLY A 156 -19.29 2.19 15.49
C GLY A 156 -20.06 1.39 16.55
N ASN A 157 -21.07 0.61 16.15
CA ASN A 157 -21.79 -0.25 17.06
C ASN A 157 -21.00 -1.56 17.27
N ALA A 158 -20.76 -1.91 18.54
CA ALA A 158 -19.92 -3.05 18.93
C ALA A 158 -20.35 -4.38 18.28
N GLN A 159 -21.64 -4.59 18.06
CA GLN A 159 -22.16 -5.80 17.43
C GLN A 159 -21.77 -5.96 15.96
N TYR A 160 -21.47 -4.84 15.27
CA TYR A 160 -21.15 -4.81 13.84
C TYR A 160 -19.65 -4.63 13.56
N GLN A 161 -18.82 -4.36 14.58
CA GLN A 161 -17.36 -4.21 14.41
C GLN A 161 -16.68 -5.45 13.83
N LYS A 162 -17.27 -6.63 14.00
CA LYS A 162 -16.80 -7.88 13.39
C LYS A 162 -16.75 -7.82 11.85
N PHE A 163 -17.47 -6.89 11.22
CA PHE A 163 -17.45 -6.67 9.79
C PHE A 163 -16.37 -5.68 9.33
N PHE A 164 -15.55 -5.17 10.25
CA PHE A 164 -14.43 -4.29 9.97
C PHE A 164 -13.13 -5.00 10.30
N HIS A 165 -12.58 -5.75 9.35
CA HIS A 165 -11.43 -6.64 9.57
C HIS A 165 -10.49 -6.68 8.36
N GLU A 166 -9.30 -7.23 8.56
CA GLU A 166 -8.27 -7.43 7.53
C GLU A 166 -8.27 -8.85 6.95
N ASP A 167 -9.13 -9.73 7.46
CA ASP A 167 -9.13 -11.12 7.06
C ASP A 167 -9.60 -11.26 5.62
N GLU A 168 -8.63 -11.43 4.72
CA GLU A 168 -8.84 -11.67 3.31
C GLU A 168 -9.59 -12.99 3.12
N GLN A 169 -10.69 -12.94 2.39
CA GLN A 169 -11.42 -14.11 1.99
C GLN A 169 -11.11 -14.43 0.53
N ILE A 170 -10.94 -15.72 0.22
CA ILE A 170 -10.64 -16.16 -1.13
C ILE A 170 -11.92 -16.04 -1.98
N ASP A 171 -11.81 -15.38 -3.13
CA ASP A 171 -12.85 -15.25 -4.16
C ASP A 171 -14.15 -14.56 -3.74
N VAL A 172 -14.19 -13.88 -2.58
CA VAL A 172 -15.36 -13.13 -2.14
C VAL A 172 -14.96 -11.76 -1.58
N ALA A 173 -15.88 -10.79 -1.67
CA ALA A 173 -15.68 -9.48 -1.05
C ALA A 173 -15.77 -9.60 0.49
N TRP A 174 -14.99 -8.78 1.19
CA TRP A 174 -15.00 -8.72 2.67
C TRP A 174 -14.90 -7.28 3.19
N GLY A 175 -15.29 -7.09 4.43
CA GLY A 175 -15.42 -5.78 5.08
C GLY A 175 -14.10 -5.16 5.54
N SER A 176 -13.13 -4.96 4.66
CA SER A 176 -11.91 -4.23 4.99
C SER A 176 -12.15 -2.72 5.16
N PRO A 177 -11.26 -1.97 5.81
CA PRO A 177 -11.34 -0.50 5.87
C PRO A 177 -11.47 0.14 4.48
N ARG A 178 -10.75 -0.41 3.49
CA ARG A 178 -10.78 0.04 2.09
C ARG A 178 -12.13 -0.23 1.43
N SER A 179 -12.67 -1.43 1.59
CA SER A 179 -13.95 -1.80 0.96
C SER A 179 -15.13 -1.05 1.59
N TRP A 180 -15.15 -0.87 2.90
CA TRP A 180 -16.13 -0.02 3.58
C TRP A 180 -16.05 1.44 3.13
N THR A 181 -14.84 1.98 2.99
CA THR A 181 -14.66 3.34 2.47
C THR A 181 -15.21 3.49 1.06
N ARG A 182 -14.92 2.54 0.16
CA ARG A 182 -15.43 2.55 -1.22
C ARG A 182 -16.95 2.45 -1.27
N PHE A 183 -17.50 1.54 -0.47
CA PHE A 183 -18.96 1.37 -0.38
C PHE A 183 -19.65 2.63 0.15
N ALA A 184 -19.12 3.23 1.20
CA ALA A 184 -19.62 4.47 1.76
C ALA A 184 -19.61 5.63 0.75
N ASN A 185 -18.52 5.76 -0.02
CA ASN A 185 -18.42 6.78 -1.07
C ASN A 185 -19.40 6.53 -2.21
N GLU A 186 -19.65 5.27 -2.59
CA GLU A 186 -20.62 4.90 -3.61
C GLU A 186 -22.05 5.26 -3.18
N ILE A 187 -22.43 4.94 -1.92
CA ILE A 187 -23.72 5.33 -1.37
C ILE A 187 -23.88 6.85 -1.45
N LYS A 188 -22.94 7.57 -0.87
CA LYS A 188 -22.97 9.04 -0.80
C LYS A 188 -23.06 9.68 -2.19
N SER A 189 -22.26 9.21 -3.14
CA SER A 189 -22.29 9.73 -4.52
C SER A 189 -23.66 9.57 -5.17
N ARG A 190 -24.34 8.44 -4.95
CA ARG A 190 -25.69 8.19 -5.49
C ARG A 190 -26.74 9.06 -4.81
N GLU A 191 -26.67 9.20 -3.50
CA GLU A 191 -27.59 10.06 -2.74
C GLU A 191 -27.44 11.51 -3.17
N ASP A 192 -26.21 12.00 -3.30
CA ASP A 192 -25.93 13.35 -3.76
C ASP A 192 -26.44 13.60 -5.19
N ALA A 193 -26.23 12.64 -6.09
CA ALA A 193 -26.66 12.73 -7.49
C ALA A 193 -28.19 12.74 -7.64
N HIS A 194 -28.89 11.92 -6.87
CA HIS A 194 -30.33 11.76 -6.97
C HIS A 194 -31.14 12.60 -5.97
N LYS A 195 -30.43 13.27 -5.03
CA LYS A 195 -31.05 14.00 -3.90
C LYS A 195 -32.03 13.12 -3.10
N LYS A 196 -31.70 11.84 -2.97
CA LYS A 196 -32.57 10.82 -2.38
C LYS A 196 -31.73 9.68 -1.81
N ILE A 197 -32.17 9.15 -0.69
CA ILE A 197 -31.65 7.92 -0.09
C ILE A 197 -31.77 6.76 -1.08
N ILE A 198 -30.74 5.94 -1.20
CA ILE A 198 -30.76 4.77 -2.08
C ILE A 198 -31.72 3.70 -1.55
N SER A 199 -32.34 2.94 -2.45
CA SER A 199 -33.21 1.83 -2.04
C SER A 199 -32.41 0.72 -1.37
N THR A 200 -33.09 -0.03 -0.48
CA THR A 200 -32.51 -1.19 0.22
C THR A 200 -31.99 -2.23 -0.74
N ASP A 201 -32.65 -2.46 -1.88
CA ASP A 201 -32.20 -3.43 -2.89
C ASP A 201 -30.88 -3.01 -3.54
N ILE A 202 -30.74 -1.73 -3.89
CA ILE A 202 -29.48 -1.19 -4.42
C ILE A 202 -28.39 -1.24 -3.35
N CYS A 203 -28.73 -0.87 -2.11
CA CYS A 203 -27.80 -0.92 -0.98
C CYS A 203 -27.27 -2.35 -0.77
N LEU A 204 -28.14 -3.35 -0.74
CA LEU A 204 -27.77 -4.76 -0.58
C LEU A 204 -26.91 -5.26 -1.75
N TYR A 205 -27.31 -4.94 -2.98
CA TYR A 205 -26.59 -5.36 -4.18
C TYR A 205 -25.16 -4.81 -4.20
N LEU A 206 -25.01 -3.51 -4.02
CA LEU A 206 -23.70 -2.85 -3.97
C LEU A 206 -22.87 -3.35 -2.78
N GLY A 207 -23.47 -3.38 -1.59
CA GLY A 207 -22.81 -3.85 -0.38
C GLY A 207 -22.27 -5.25 -0.53
N THR A 208 -23.02 -6.17 -1.14
CA THR A 208 -22.56 -7.54 -1.38
C THR A 208 -21.26 -7.57 -2.21
N GLY A 209 -21.17 -6.70 -3.22
CA GLY A 209 -19.99 -6.60 -4.06
C GLY A 209 -18.78 -5.92 -3.37
N TYR A 210 -19.02 -5.05 -2.39
CA TYR A 210 -17.94 -4.33 -1.71
C TYR A 210 -17.48 -4.99 -0.40
N VAL A 211 -18.43 -5.39 0.46
CA VAL A 211 -18.14 -5.79 1.85
C VAL A 211 -18.58 -7.22 2.19
N GLY A 212 -19.05 -7.95 1.20
CA GLY A 212 -19.53 -9.32 1.35
C GLY A 212 -20.98 -9.41 1.79
N LYS A 213 -21.57 -10.60 1.59
CA LYS A 213 -23.00 -10.83 1.76
C LYS A 213 -23.50 -10.54 3.18
N GLU A 214 -22.76 -11.02 4.20
CA GLU A 214 -23.19 -10.86 5.59
C GLU A 214 -23.13 -9.39 6.02
N GLY A 215 -22.01 -8.71 5.79
CA GLY A 215 -21.84 -7.30 6.12
C GLY A 215 -22.86 -6.42 5.39
N ALA A 216 -23.14 -6.72 4.11
CA ALA A 216 -24.14 -6.02 3.30
C ALA A 216 -25.56 -6.20 3.84
N SER A 217 -25.95 -7.41 4.23
CA SER A 217 -27.28 -7.71 4.77
C SER A 217 -27.53 -6.97 6.07
N GLU A 218 -26.60 -7.03 7.00
CA GLU A 218 -26.70 -6.35 8.28
C GLU A 218 -26.69 -4.82 8.11
N PHE A 219 -25.81 -4.31 7.27
CA PHE A 219 -25.78 -2.89 6.96
C PHE A 219 -27.09 -2.42 6.31
N THR A 220 -27.65 -3.15 5.36
CA THR A 220 -28.89 -2.77 4.69
C THR A 220 -30.06 -2.70 5.66
N THR A 221 -30.13 -3.65 6.61
CA THR A 221 -31.15 -3.64 7.67
C THR A 221 -30.99 -2.42 8.58
N TYR A 222 -29.77 -2.14 8.99
CA TYR A 222 -29.42 -0.96 9.78
C TYR A 222 -29.72 0.34 9.01
N TYR A 223 -29.33 0.41 7.75
CA TYR A 223 -29.47 1.59 6.90
C TYR A 223 -30.93 1.96 6.66
N LYS A 224 -31.82 0.97 6.54
CA LYS A 224 -33.27 1.20 6.47
C LYS A 224 -33.77 1.98 7.68
N ILE A 225 -33.39 1.54 8.87
CA ILE A 225 -33.77 2.22 10.12
C ILE A 225 -33.11 3.59 10.21
N TYR A 226 -31.82 3.67 9.90
CA TYR A 226 -31.04 4.92 9.90
C TYR A 226 -31.67 5.98 9.00
N SER A 227 -32.19 5.58 7.84
CA SER A 227 -32.81 6.47 6.87
C SER A 227 -34.21 6.98 7.25
N GLU A 228 -34.85 6.40 8.27
CA GLU A 228 -36.14 6.85 8.81
C GLU A 228 -35.97 7.96 9.85
N PHE A 229 -34.76 8.11 10.40
CA PHE A 229 -34.43 9.22 11.27
C PHE A 229 -33.79 10.33 10.42
N ASP A 230 -34.51 11.43 10.20
CA ASP A 230 -33.98 12.67 9.63
C ASP A 230 -32.86 13.21 10.55
N ILE A 231 -31.60 12.90 10.22
CA ILE A 231 -30.44 13.38 10.94
C ILE A 231 -29.67 14.38 10.07
#